data_6b2d23db4e6bcf4c4401f71af0be484e
#
_entry.id   6b2d23db4e6bcf4c4401f71af0be484e
#
_cell.length_a   1.000
_cell.length_b   1.000
_cell.length_c   1.000
_cell.angle_alpha   90.00
_cell.angle_beta   90.00
_cell.angle_gamma   90.00
#
_symmetry.space_group_name_H-M   'P 1'
#
loop_
_entity.id
_entity.type
_entity.pdbx_description
1 polymer ?
#
loop_
_entity_poly.entity_id
_entity_poly.type
_entity_poly.pdbx_seq_one_letter_code
_entity_poly.pdbx_strand_id
1 'polypeptide(L)'
;MARLKQAGAIKEVFYPEWLANTMVVKKKSGKWRVCVDFTDLNKACPKDLFPMPKIDQLVDATVSHPRMSFLNAFQGYHQIPLALDDQEKKGFCYPY
;
A
#
# COMPACT_ATOMS: atom_id res chain seq x y z
N MET A 1 -14.39 -4.38 -0.84
CA MET A 1 -13.89 -4.34 -2.24
C MET A 1 -14.74 -3.48 -3.16
N ALA A 2 -16.06 -3.63 -3.17
CA ALA A 2 -16.93 -2.79 -4.01
C ALA A 2 -16.74 -1.28 -3.75
N ARG A 3 -16.49 -0.89 -2.51
CA ARG A 3 -16.22 0.50 -2.15
C ARG A 3 -14.96 1.06 -2.81
N LEU A 4 -13.90 0.24 -2.93
CA LEU A 4 -12.66 0.65 -3.58
C LEU A 4 -12.88 0.85 -5.08
N LYS A 5 -13.68 0.01 -5.71
CA LYS A 5 -14.04 0.16 -7.12
C LYS A 5 -14.84 1.44 -7.36
N GLN A 6 -15.84 1.72 -6.51
CA GLN A 6 -16.63 2.95 -6.59
C GLN A 6 -15.80 4.21 -6.37
N ALA A 7 -14.83 4.15 -5.47
CA ALA A 7 -13.92 5.26 -5.18
C ALA A 7 -12.84 5.46 -6.27
N GLY A 8 -12.75 4.58 -7.27
CA GLY A 8 -11.73 4.64 -8.31
C GLY A 8 -10.36 4.14 -7.89
N ALA A 9 -10.25 3.52 -6.69
CA ALA A 9 -8.98 2.98 -6.20
C ALA A 9 -8.56 1.70 -6.92
N ILE A 10 -9.51 0.92 -7.44
CA ILE A 10 -9.28 -0.29 -8.23
C ILE A 10 -10.16 -0.29 -9.48
N LYS A 11 -9.71 -0.98 -10.50
CA LYS A 11 -10.47 -1.18 -11.74
C LYS A 11 -10.39 -2.64 -12.20
N GLU A 12 -11.34 -3.06 -13.01
CA GLU A 12 -11.31 -4.38 -13.63
C GLU A 12 -10.27 -4.43 -14.74
N VAL A 13 -9.47 -5.51 -14.76
CA VAL A 13 -8.49 -5.77 -15.80
C VAL A 13 -8.68 -7.20 -16.31
N PHE A 14 -8.65 -7.37 -17.62
CA PHE A 14 -8.74 -8.67 -18.26
C PHE A 14 -7.35 -9.14 -18.69
N TYR A 15 -7.03 -10.41 -18.40
CA TYR A 15 -5.76 -11.05 -18.79
C TYR A 15 -4.49 -10.33 -18.29
N PRO A 16 -4.36 -10.05 -16.98
CA PRO A 16 -3.14 -9.44 -16.48
C PRO A 16 -1.95 -10.40 -16.58
N GLU A 17 -0.76 -9.87 -16.89
CA GLU A 17 0.47 -10.65 -16.89
C GLU A 17 0.90 -11.05 -15.48
N TRP A 18 0.64 -10.19 -14.49
CA TRP A 18 0.92 -10.42 -13.09
C TRP A 18 -0.39 -10.54 -12.32
N LEU A 19 -0.50 -11.62 -11.55
CA LEU A 19 -1.68 -11.86 -10.72
C LEU A 19 -1.22 -12.20 -9.30
N ALA A 20 -1.59 -11.34 -8.35
CA ALA A 20 -1.27 -11.54 -6.94
C ALA A 20 -2.38 -12.32 -6.24
N ASN A 21 -2.01 -13.09 -5.23
CA ASN A 21 -2.96 -13.77 -4.37
C ASN A 21 -3.52 -12.81 -3.32
N THR A 22 -4.79 -13.00 -2.98
CA THR A 22 -5.42 -12.28 -1.87
C THR A 22 -5.55 -13.20 -0.67
N MET A 23 -5.46 -12.61 0.52
CA MET A 23 -5.72 -13.31 1.76
C MET A 23 -6.60 -12.47 2.67
N VAL A 24 -7.37 -13.11 3.52
CA VAL A 24 -8.25 -12.45 4.46
C VAL A 24 -7.72 -12.66 5.86
N VAL A 25 -7.49 -11.58 6.58
CA VAL A 25 -6.96 -11.59 7.94
C VAL A 25 -7.94 -10.90 8.88
N LYS A 26 -8.14 -11.49 10.05
CA LYS A 26 -8.99 -10.92 11.10
C LYS A 26 -8.19 -9.97 11.97
N LYS A 27 -8.68 -8.75 12.11
CA LYS A 27 -8.10 -7.77 13.05
C LYS A 27 -8.42 -8.12 14.50
N LYS A 28 -7.64 -7.60 15.44
CA LYS A 28 -7.93 -7.72 16.87
C LYS A 28 -9.30 -7.17 17.25
N SER A 29 -9.80 -6.18 16.51
CA SER A 29 -11.14 -5.60 16.70
C SER A 29 -12.29 -6.50 16.20
N GLY A 30 -12.00 -7.67 15.65
CA GLY A 30 -12.99 -8.58 15.08
C GLY A 30 -13.35 -8.31 13.62
N LYS A 31 -12.92 -7.20 13.06
CA LYS A 31 -13.16 -6.87 11.65
C LYS A 31 -12.19 -7.62 10.73
N TRP A 32 -12.65 -7.97 9.53
CA TRP A 32 -11.85 -8.63 8.52
C TRP A 32 -11.10 -7.62 7.65
N ARG A 33 -9.88 -7.98 7.27
CA ARG A 33 -9.06 -7.20 6.34
C ARG A 33 -8.68 -8.09 5.15
N VAL A 34 -8.83 -7.56 3.96
CA VAL A 34 -8.32 -8.20 2.74
C VAL A 34 -6.92 -7.66 2.47
N CYS A 35 -5.98 -8.58 2.32
CA CYS A 35 -4.59 -8.26 2.00
C CYS A 35 -4.24 -8.85 0.64
N VAL A 36 -3.39 -8.17 -0.10
CA VAL A 36 -2.87 -8.65 -1.39
C VAL A 36 -1.38 -8.93 -1.22
N ASP A 37 -0.95 -10.10 -1.65
CA ASP A 37 0.45 -10.51 -1.56
C ASP A 37 1.19 -10.16 -2.86
N PHE A 38 2.02 -9.14 -2.81
CA PHE A 38 2.85 -8.70 -3.93
C PHE A 38 4.31 -9.16 -3.81
N THR A 39 4.58 -10.21 -3.04
CA THR A 39 5.96 -10.68 -2.79
C THR A 39 6.71 -10.93 -4.09
N ASP A 40 6.12 -11.66 -5.03
CA ASP A 40 6.78 -11.99 -6.29
C ASP A 40 6.98 -10.77 -7.17
N LEU A 41 5.99 -9.89 -7.24
CA LEU A 41 6.10 -8.63 -7.96
C LEU A 41 7.21 -7.74 -7.37
N ASN A 42 7.29 -7.64 -6.05
CA ASN A 42 8.32 -6.86 -5.36
C ASN A 42 9.73 -7.40 -5.64
N LYS A 43 9.90 -8.71 -5.77
CA LYS A 43 11.18 -9.31 -6.16
C LYS A 43 11.59 -8.94 -7.59
N ALA A 44 10.63 -8.81 -8.49
CA ALA A 44 10.87 -8.46 -9.89
C ALA A 44 11.07 -6.96 -10.10
N CYS A 45 10.59 -6.12 -9.18
CA CYS A 45 10.74 -4.67 -9.28
C CYS A 45 12.18 -4.23 -8.95
N PRO A 46 12.72 -3.24 -9.68
CA PRO A 46 13.99 -2.64 -9.29
C PRO A 46 13.86 -1.95 -7.94
N LYS A 47 14.92 -2.07 -7.12
CA LYS A 47 14.93 -1.42 -5.80
C LYS A 47 15.00 0.09 -5.95
N ASP A 48 14.21 0.79 -5.14
CA ASP A 48 14.31 2.23 -4.99
C ASP A 48 15.62 2.56 -4.28
N LEU A 49 16.44 3.40 -4.91
CA LEU A 49 17.72 3.83 -4.37
C LEU A 49 17.58 4.96 -3.34
N PHE A 50 16.39 5.54 -3.20
CA PHE A 50 16.16 6.59 -2.23
C PHE A 50 16.16 5.99 -0.81
N PRO A 51 17.09 6.37 0.07
CA PRO A 51 17.18 5.78 1.40
C PRO A 51 16.01 6.22 2.29
N MET A 52 15.47 5.29 3.07
CA MET A 52 14.53 5.64 4.12
C MET A 52 15.28 6.30 5.27
N PRO A 53 14.69 7.35 5.90
CA PRO A 53 15.31 7.98 7.07
C PRO A 53 15.41 6.98 8.22
N LYS A 54 16.51 7.03 8.95
CA LYS A 54 16.70 6.20 10.15
C LYS A 54 15.82 6.71 11.27
N ILE A 55 15.14 5.80 11.95
CA ILE A 55 14.22 6.13 13.04
C ILE A 55 14.95 6.87 14.16
N ASP A 56 16.17 6.46 14.52
CA ASP A 56 16.98 7.10 15.57
C ASP A 56 17.27 8.58 15.26
N GLN A 57 17.58 8.88 14.00
CA GLN A 57 17.81 10.27 13.58
C GLN A 57 16.54 11.12 13.66
N LEU A 58 15.38 10.54 13.33
CA LEU A 58 14.09 11.23 13.44
C LEU A 58 13.74 11.51 14.90
N VAL A 59 13.97 10.56 15.79
CA VAL A 59 13.77 10.75 17.24
C VAL A 59 14.69 11.82 17.78
N ASP A 60 15.98 11.80 17.46
CA ASP A 60 16.96 12.78 17.91
C ASP A 60 16.61 14.19 17.44
N ALA A 61 16.05 14.33 16.24
CA ALA A 61 15.61 15.63 15.71
C ALA A 61 14.45 16.24 16.51
N THR A 62 13.71 15.45 17.29
CA THR A 62 12.57 15.92 18.09
C THR A 62 12.91 16.27 19.53
N VAL A 63 14.06 15.83 20.03
CA VAL A 63 14.43 15.92 21.47
C VAL A 63 14.49 17.35 22.00
N SER A 64 14.94 18.31 21.20
CA SER A 64 15.11 19.71 21.62
C SER A 64 13.83 20.56 21.51
N HIS A 65 12.72 19.97 21.07
CA HIS A 65 11.48 20.71 20.85
C HIS A 65 10.47 20.46 21.97
N PRO A 66 10.00 21.52 22.68
CA PRO A 66 9.06 21.35 23.80
C PRO A 66 7.65 20.99 23.36
N ARG A 67 7.31 21.18 22.10
CA ARG A 67 6.00 20.85 21.52
C ARG A 67 6.18 20.11 20.22
N MET A 68 5.33 19.10 20.02
CA MET A 68 5.33 18.29 18.82
C MET A 68 3.91 18.15 18.28
N SER A 69 3.80 18.08 16.96
CA SER A 69 2.56 17.82 16.25
C SER A 69 2.71 16.53 15.45
N PHE A 70 1.74 15.64 15.53
CA PHE A 70 1.76 14.38 14.81
C PHE A 70 0.71 14.42 13.71
N LEU A 71 1.17 14.23 12.47
CA LEU A 71 0.30 14.17 11.30
C LEU A 71 0.37 12.78 10.70
N ASN A 72 -0.79 12.19 10.50
CA ASN A 72 -0.93 10.94 9.77
C ASN A 72 -1.78 11.18 8.53
N ALA A 73 -1.19 10.98 7.35
CA ALA A 73 -1.92 11.16 6.10
C ALA A 73 -3.03 10.11 5.97
N PHE A 74 -4.28 10.55 5.94
CA PHE A 74 -5.43 9.66 5.75
C PHE A 74 -5.32 8.98 4.38
N GLN A 75 -5.25 7.64 4.37
CA GLN A 75 -5.08 6.84 3.15
C GLN A 75 -3.99 7.39 2.22
N GLY A 76 -2.81 7.69 2.80
CA GLY A 76 -1.74 8.39 2.10
C GLY A 76 -1.31 7.74 0.79
N TYR A 77 -1.14 6.42 0.77
CA TYR A 77 -0.78 5.69 -0.46
C TYR A 77 -1.88 5.75 -1.53
N HIS A 78 -3.15 5.79 -1.14
CA HIS A 78 -4.28 5.85 -2.07
C HIS A 78 -4.42 7.22 -2.73
N GLN A 79 -3.77 8.24 -2.21
CA GLN A 79 -3.78 9.59 -2.79
C GLN A 79 -2.85 9.72 -4.00
N ILE A 80 -1.92 8.79 -4.16
CA ILE A 80 -0.93 8.82 -5.23
C ILE A 80 -1.31 7.77 -6.28
N PRO A 81 -1.69 8.20 -7.50
CA PRO A 81 -2.03 7.24 -8.56
C PRO A 81 -0.78 6.50 -9.03
N LEU A 82 -0.94 5.22 -9.30
CA LEU A 82 0.12 4.40 -9.89
C LEU A 82 0.29 4.76 -11.36
N ALA A 83 1.52 4.73 -11.87
CA ALA A 83 1.80 4.94 -13.30
C ALA A 83 0.96 3.99 -14.16
N LEU A 84 0.46 4.47 -15.29
CA LEU A 84 -0.42 3.69 -16.15
C LEU A 84 0.19 2.36 -16.59
N ASP A 85 1.48 2.36 -16.94
CA ASP A 85 2.20 1.15 -17.34
C ASP A 85 2.33 0.12 -16.21
N ASP A 86 2.31 0.56 -14.97
CA ASP A 86 2.46 -0.29 -13.79
C ASP A 86 1.14 -0.74 -13.19
N GLN A 87 0.01 -0.13 -13.58
CA GLN A 87 -1.31 -0.47 -13.02
C GLN A 87 -1.69 -1.92 -13.28
N GLU A 88 -1.39 -2.45 -14.45
CA GLU A 88 -1.70 -3.82 -14.82
C GLU A 88 -0.86 -4.84 -14.06
N LYS A 89 0.35 -4.46 -13.63
CA LYS A 89 1.25 -5.33 -12.88
C LYS A 89 0.76 -5.63 -11.47
N LYS A 90 -0.10 -4.81 -10.91
CA LYS A 90 -0.69 -4.99 -9.58
C LYS A 90 -2.07 -5.63 -9.61
N GLY A 91 -2.31 -6.49 -10.58
CA GLY A 91 -3.53 -7.29 -10.65
C GLY A 91 -3.65 -8.29 -9.51
N PHE A 92 -4.86 -8.49 -9.01
CA PHE A 92 -5.17 -9.49 -7.99
C PHE A 92 -6.56 -10.07 -8.21
N CYS A 93 -6.76 -11.30 -7.69
CA CYS A 93 -8.07 -11.94 -7.72
C CYS A 93 -9.00 -11.25 -6.73
N TYR A 94 -10.20 -10.93 -7.18
CA TYR A 94 -11.21 -10.30 -6.35
C TYR A 94 -11.89 -11.38 -5.48
N PRO A 95 -11.83 -11.29 -4.16
CA PRO A 95 -12.57 -12.19 -3.29
C PRO A 95 -14.05 -11.80 -3.29
N TYR A 96 -14.88 -12.76 -3.54
CA TYR A 96 -16.34 -12.59 -3.51
C TYR A 96 -16.89 -12.66 -2.09
#